data_1bdcaa66d308ea3659154c7acef0ed02
#
_entry.id   1bdcaa66d308ea3659154c7acef0ed02
#
_cell.length_a   1.000
_cell.length_b   1.000
_cell.length_c   1.000
_cell.angle_alpha   90.00
_cell.angle_beta   90.00
_cell.angle_gamma   90.00
#
_symmetry.space_group_name_H-M   'P 1'
#
loop_
_entity.id
_entity.type
_entity.pdbx_description
1 polymer ?
#
loop_
_entity_poly.entity_id
_entity_poly.type
_entity_poly.pdbx_seq_one_letter_code
_entity_poly.pdbx_strand_id
1 'polypeptide(L)'
;YPTINRDRENRMVMEVLGSRSKSNVLIVGDAGVGKTALVYGLAWNIVNHKVPSFLEGARVFELDNASLIAGATYKGEIEDRLKNIVKELRGIDNAILFIDEIHILLDSRQGNSGAGNVLKPELSHGDLTVIGATTIDEYRKIIEPDHAFNRRFEVVQVNEPDLKSAIQMLHSVRQSYVEYHRVGISDDAVAECVRLAKRYVKDRRLPDSAIGLLDMTLSAIKMVNETGKKDTEALFARLDEIEKEEKTPQEKAEELKTLLFLMHNKLSPILLGVVSDEADIHELQEYEELAAYLRSALAAILSFAEKSIEEVGIYEVAAVVASKTGIPIGKIQSQEKERLLNMEDYLRRRVVGQDQALKTLTDAILESRSGMNKPGQPIGSFFLLGPTGTGKTELAKALAEALFNDEKSMIRFDMSEFKEEHSAALLYGAPPGYVGYEEGGMLVNKIRQQPYAVVLFDEIEKAHPSVYDIFLQMMDEGKLHDRLGKEGDFSNSIVLFTSNVGSEWLTKQLESGNVPATTQIMEVMGQYFRPEFLARLSEIVPFFPIREDILLKIFDIQFNSVRKLLDKQGIGITISDDARKMLAHKGFTPKYGARQVAGVIRNYLRRPISRLIINEELCKGKNLEV
;
A
#
# COMPACT_ATOMS: atom_id res chain seq x y z
N TYR A 1 5.25 18.22 24.52
CA TYR A 1 4.82 18.96 23.33
C TYR A 1 3.31 19.11 23.32
N PRO A 2 2.74 20.26 22.91
CA PRO A 2 1.30 20.42 22.77
C PRO A 2 0.76 19.45 21.70
N THR A 3 -0.38 18.87 21.94
CA THR A 3 -1.11 18.10 20.92
C THR A 3 -1.75 19.06 19.92
N ILE A 4 -1.56 18.82 18.64
CA ILE A 4 -2.10 19.63 17.57
C ILE A 4 -3.21 18.84 16.87
N ASN A 5 -4.34 19.54 16.58
CA ASN A 5 -5.51 18.95 15.92
C ASN A 5 -6.09 17.72 16.65
N ARG A 6 -5.99 17.70 18.00
CA ARG A 6 -6.61 16.68 18.87
C ARG A 6 -7.45 17.32 19.99
N ASP A 7 -7.93 18.53 19.74
CA ASP A 7 -8.69 19.29 20.76
C ASP A 7 -9.97 18.57 21.18
N ARG A 8 -10.62 17.89 20.23
CA ARG A 8 -11.83 17.09 20.49
C ARG A 8 -11.52 15.91 21.41
N GLU A 9 -10.51 15.12 21.07
CA GLU A 9 -10.09 13.95 21.84
C GLU A 9 -9.57 14.37 23.22
N ASN A 10 -8.77 15.44 23.30
CA ASN A 10 -8.33 16.02 24.58
C ASN A 10 -9.51 16.43 25.46
N ARG A 11 -10.51 17.12 24.89
CA ARG A 11 -11.71 17.50 25.61
C ARG A 11 -12.45 16.27 26.12
N MET A 12 -12.67 15.24 25.27
CA MET A 12 -13.34 13.99 25.67
C MET A 12 -12.61 13.32 26.83
N VAL A 13 -11.26 13.24 26.77
CA VAL A 13 -10.46 12.68 27.87
C VAL A 13 -10.68 13.48 29.17
N MET A 14 -10.64 14.81 29.12
CA MET A 14 -10.86 15.64 30.30
C MET A 14 -12.29 15.52 30.83
N GLU A 15 -13.31 15.46 29.96
CA GLU A 15 -14.72 15.26 30.36
C GLU A 15 -14.91 13.92 31.10
N VAL A 16 -14.27 12.85 30.63
CA VAL A 16 -14.32 11.54 31.28
C VAL A 16 -13.61 11.57 32.63
N LEU A 17 -12.41 12.16 32.70
CA LEU A 17 -11.65 12.30 33.97
C LEU A 17 -12.42 13.10 35.04
N GLY A 18 -13.26 14.04 34.63
CA GLY A 18 -14.15 14.79 35.52
C GLY A 18 -15.47 14.07 35.88
N SER A 19 -15.73 12.90 35.34
CA SER A 19 -16.95 12.16 35.57
C SER A 19 -16.96 11.49 36.96
N ARG A 20 -18.09 11.59 37.68
CA ARG A 20 -18.24 10.97 39.00
C ARG A 20 -18.37 9.45 38.95
N SER A 21 -18.93 8.91 37.87
CA SER A 21 -19.29 7.47 37.79
C SER A 21 -18.23 6.62 37.07
N LYS A 22 -17.51 7.21 36.11
CA LYS A 22 -16.48 6.54 35.31
C LYS A 22 -15.38 7.55 35.02
N SER A 23 -14.39 7.59 35.89
CA SER A 23 -13.24 8.49 35.76
C SER A 23 -12.04 7.88 35.04
N ASN A 24 -12.16 6.64 34.52
CA ASN A 24 -11.08 5.97 33.80
C ASN A 24 -11.30 6.05 32.30
N VAL A 25 -10.24 6.34 31.57
CA VAL A 25 -10.23 6.52 30.11
C VAL A 25 -9.51 5.35 29.45
N LEU A 26 -10.11 4.80 28.40
CA LEU A 26 -9.42 3.86 27.51
C LEU A 26 -9.29 4.48 26.13
N ILE A 27 -8.07 4.87 25.75
CA ILE A 27 -7.75 5.42 24.45
C ILE A 27 -7.54 4.26 23.47
N VAL A 28 -8.38 4.18 22.44
CA VAL A 28 -8.37 3.09 21.45
C VAL A 28 -8.12 3.67 20.07
N GLY A 29 -7.18 3.10 19.33
CA GLY A 29 -6.87 3.55 17.96
C GLY A 29 -5.76 2.72 17.32
N ASP A 30 -5.61 2.78 16.00
CA ASP A 30 -4.56 2.06 15.28
C ASP A 30 -3.14 2.44 15.76
N ALA A 31 -2.15 1.59 15.43
CA ALA A 31 -0.75 1.89 15.72
C ALA A 31 -0.30 3.16 14.97
N GLY A 32 0.38 4.09 15.67
CA GLY A 32 0.92 5.31 15.07
C GLY A 32 -0.04 6.49 14.95
N VAL A 33 -1.31 6.39 15.42
CA VAL A 33 -2.27 7.52 15.37
C VAL A 33 -2.05 8.60 16.43
N GLY A 34 -1.13 8.37 17.38
CA GLY A 34 -0.75 9.35 18.41
C GLY A 34 -1.46 9.21 19.75
N LYS A 35 -1.86 7.99 20.16
CA LYS A 35 -2.49 7.73 21.47
C LYS A 35 -1.65 8.20 22.65
N THR A 36 -0.40 7.79 22.71
CA THR A 36 0.57 8.18 23.75
C THR A 36 0.82 9.69 23.75
N ALA A 37 0.94 10.29 22.55
CA ALA A 37 1.09 11.73 22.40
C ALA A 37 -0.10 12.52 22.95
N LEU A 38 -1.32 11.98 22.87
CA LEU A 38 -2.52 12.59 23.45
C LEU A 38 -2.40 12.72 24.97
N VAL A 39 -1.88 11.69 25.65
CA VAL A 39 -1.67 11.70 27.11
C VAL A 39 -0.55 12.66 27.50
N TYR A 40 0.54 12.69 26.74
CA TYR A 40 1.62 13.67 26.96
C TYR A 40 1.14 15.10 26.76
N GLY A 41 0.25 15.33 25.78
CA GLY A 41 -0.40 16.62 25.58
C GLY A 41 -1.31 17.02 26.72
N LEU A 42 -2.06 16.09 27.30
CA LEU A 42 -2.82 16.31 28.51
C LEU A 42 -1.91 16.73 29.68
N ALA A 43 -0.82 15.99 29.91
CA ALA A 43 0.16 16.32 30.95
C ALA A 43 0.76 17.72 30.71
N TRP A 44 1.08 18.08 29.46
CA TRP A 44 1.55 19.42 29.08
C TRP A 44 0.49 20.49 29.38
N ASN A 45 -0.78 20.24 29.09
CA ASN A 45 -1.90 21.14 29.38
C ASN A 45 -2.06 21.34 30.90
N ILE A 46 -1.90 20.29 31.72
CA ILE A 46 -1.94 20.37 33.18
C ILE A 46 -0.84 21.29 33.69
N VAL A 47 0.41 21.10 33.25
CA VAL A 47 1.56 21.93 33.67
C VAL A 47 1.39 23.40 33.24
N ASN A 48 0.74 23.65 32.12
CA ASN A 48 0.52 25.03 31.61
C ASN A 48 -0.81 25.64 32.04
N HIS A 49 -1.52 25.04 33.02
CA HIS A 49 -2.79 25.52 33.54
C HIS A 49 -3.88 25.70 32.45
N LYS A 50 -3.87 24.83 31.43
CA LYS A 50 -4.84 24.81 30.34
C LYS A 50 -5.86 23.66 30.51
N VAL A 51 -6.25 23.43 31.74
CA VAL A 51 -7.19 22.34 32.13
C VAL A 51 -8.26 22.88 33.07
N PRO A 52 -9.41 22.20 33.18
CA PRO A 52 -10.42 22.50 34.20
C PRO A 52 -9.85 22.38 35.62
N SER A 53 -10.45 23.11 36.59
CA SER A 53 -9.97 23.20 37.97
C SER A 53 -9.78 21.84 38.67
N PHE A 54 -10.58 20.83 38.33
CA PHE A 54 -10.46 19.49 38.94
C PHE A 54 -9.21 18.72 38.46
N LEU A 55 -8.55 19.15 37.38
CA LEU A 55 -7.28 18.61 36.91
C LEU A 55 -6.07 19.50 37.25
N GLU A 56 -6.28 20.66 37.84
CA GLU A 56 -5.18 21.51 38.29
C GLU A 56 -4.32 20.79 39.35
N GLY A 57 -3.02 20.79 39.12
CA GLY A 57 -2.07 20.10 39.99
C GLY A 57 -2.06 18.56 39.88
N ALA A 58 -2.85 17.98 38.99
CA ALA A 58 -2.83 16.54 38.73
C ALA A 58 -1.44 16.09 38.23
N ARG A 59 -1.06 14.88 38.60
CA ARG A 59 0.22 14.27 38.21
C ARG A 59 -0.04 13.00 37.40
N VAL A 60 0.53 12.93 36.19
CA VAL A 60 0.44 11.76 35.33
C VAL A 60 1.68 10.91 35.52
N PHE A 61 1.48 9.67 35.93
CA PHE A 61 2.52 8.65 36.10
C PHE A 61 2.40 7.60 35.02
N GLU A 62 3.45 7.39 34.25
CA GLU A 62 3.48 6.35 33.22
C GLU A 62 4.03 5.04 33.80
N LEU A 63 3.29 3.95 33.58
CA LEU A 63 3.73 2.61 33.97
C LEU A 63 4.61 2.00 32.90
N ASP A 64 5.86 1.70 33.25
CA ASP A 64 6.76 0.93 32.40
C ASP A 64 6.41 -0.57 32.49
N ASN A 65 5.63 -1.06 31.51
CA ASN A 65 5.24 -2.45 31.42
C ASN A 65 6.45 -3.39 31.28
N ALA A 66 7.50 -2.96 30.56
CA ALA A 66 8.69 -3.78 30.36
C ALA A 66 9.44 -4.00 31.69
N SER A 67 9.65 -2.94 32.46
CA SER A 67 10.28 -3.01 33.80
C SER A 67 9.43 -3.79 34.80
N LEU A 68 8.09 -3.68 34.69
CA LEU A 68 7.19 -4.41 35.57
C LEU A 68 7.31 -5.94 35.38
N ILE A 69 7.46 -6.38 34.13
CA ILE A 69 7.53 -7.80 33.75
C ILE A 69 8.96 -8.34 33.85
N ALA A 70 9.98 -7.51 33.62
CA ALA A 70 11.36 -7.94 33.60
C ALA A 70 11.80 -8.56 34.94
N GLY A 71 12.45 -9.73 34.86
CA GLY A 71 12.98 -10.42 36.01
C GLY A 71 11.94 -11.03 36.94
N ALA A 72 10.68 -11.07 36.59
CA ALA A 72 9.66 -11.79 37.36
C ALA A 72 9.92 -13.31 37.29
N THR A 73 10.25 -13.91 38.41
CA THR A 73 10.69 -15.32 38.50
C THR A 73 9.57 -16.26 38.90
N TYR A 74 8.50 -15.76 39.52
CA TYR A 74 7.35 -16.55 39.95
C TYR A 74 6.01 -15.89 39.60
N LYS A 75 4.98 -16.72 39.48
CA LYS A 75 3.60 -16.30 39.22
C LYS A 75 3.09 -15.50 40.44
N GLY A 76 2.74 -14.25 40.25
CA GLY A 76 2.30 -13.35 41.33
C GLY A 76 3.27 -12.20 41.63
N GLU A 77 4.53 -12.26 41.20
CA GLU A 77 5.49 -11.18 41.42
C GLU A 77 5.08 -9.88 40.72
N ILE A 78 4.55 -9.99 39.50
CA ILE A 78 4.01 -8.86 38.74
C ILE A 78 2.82 -8.25 39.50
N GLU A 79 1.96 -9.10 40.06
CA GLU A 79 0.81 -8.67 40.87
C GLU A 79 1.24 -7.90 42.10
N ASP A 80 2.26 -8.39 42.82
CA ASP A 80 2.77 -7.75 44.03
C ASP A 80 3.46 -6.42 43.73
N ARG A 81 4.23 -6.33 42.65
CA ARG A 81 4.82 -5.08 42.16
C ARG A 81 3.73 -4.05 41.83
N LEU A 82 2.70 -4.47 41.09
CA LEU A 82 1.59 -3.59 40.69
C LEU A 82 0.79 -3.12 41.91
N LYS A 83 0.53 -3.99 42.91
CA LYS A 83 -0.13 -3.62 44.18
C LYS A 83 0.66 -2.57 44.94
N ASN A 84 1.98 -2.68 44.99
CA ASN A 84 2.83 -1.71 45.65
C ASN A 84 2.77 -0.35 44.94
N ILE A 85 2.85 -0.33 43.61
CA ILE A 85 2.71 0.91 42.81
C ILE A 85 1.38 1.58 43.08
N VAL A 86 0.29 0.83 43.01
CA VAL A 86 -1.08 1.35 43.29
C VAL A 86 -1.19 1.90 44.70
N LYS A 87 -0.62 1.21 45.68
CA LYS A 87 -0.62 1.67 47.08
C LYS A 87 0.13 3.00 47.26
N GLU A 88 1.26 3.18 46.60
CA GLU A 88 2.01 4.43 46.61
C GLU A 88 1.24 5.56 45.93
N LEU A 89 0.61 5.30 44.79
CA LEU A 89 -0.16 6.28 44.04
C LEU A 89 -1.40 6.79 44.83
N ARG A 90 -2.04 5.96 45.64
CA ARG A 90 -3.14 6.36 46.53
C ARG A 90 -2.73 7.42 47.57
N GLY A 91 -1.45 7.50 47.91
CA GLY A 91 -0.92 8.54 48.81
C GLY A 91 -0.66 9.88 48.12
N ILE A 92 -0.93 10.00 46.81
CA ILE A 92 -0.66 11.19 46.02
C ILE A 92 -1.99 11.77 45.54
N ASP A 93 -2.26 13.01 45.94
CA ASP A 93 -3.47 13.72 45.50
C ASP A 93 -3.50 13.92 43.99
N ASN A 94 -4.65 13.67 43.37
CA ASN A 94 -4.87 13.82 41.93
C ASN A 94 -3.86 13.02 41.06
N ALA A 95 -3.44 11.82 41.50
CA ALA A 95 -2.60 10.94 40.70
C ALA A 95 -3.41 10.29 39.57
N ILE A 96 -2.86 10.33 38.36
CA ILE A 96 -3.39 9.66 37.17
C ILE A 96 -2.34 8.64 36.71
N LEU A 97 -2.72 7.36 36.68
CA LEU A 97 -1.85 6.30 36.17
C LEU A 97 -2.09 6.12 34.66
N PHE A 98 -1.07 6.36 33.86
CA PHE A 98 -1.08 6.06 32.43
C PHE A 98 -0.46 4.69 32.17
N ILE A 99 -1.17 3.83 31.45
CA ILE A 99 -0.72 2.49 31.05
C ILE A 99 -0.80 2.40 29.54
N ASP A 100 0.35 2.55 28.87
CA ASP A 100 0.40 2.29 27.44
C ASP A 100 0.37 0.78 27.17
N GLU A 101 -0.26 0.37 26.07
CA GLU A 101 -0.48 -1.03 25.73
C GLU A 101 -1.08 -1.87 26.88
N ILE A 102 -2.11 -1.33 27.55
CA ILE A 102 -2.73 -1.93 28.74
C ILE A 102 -3.16 -3.39 28.52
N HIS A 103 -3.43 -3.80 27.28
CA HIS A 103 -3.76 -5.18 26.93
C HIS A 103 -2.69 -6.19 27.32
N ILE A 104 -1.40 -5.79 27.38
CA ILE A 104 -0.29 -6.67 27.79
C ILE A 104 -0.51 -7.18 29.23
N LEU A 105 -1.03 -6.31 30.12
CA LEU A 105 -1.30 -6.70 31.52
C LEU A 105 -2.56 -7.56 31.68
N LEU A 106 -3.41 -7.62 30.65
CA LEU A 106 -4.70 -8.31 30.69
C LEU A 106 -4.69 -9.64 29.92
N ASP A 107 -3.69 -9.88 29.08
CA ASP A 107 -3.62 -11.09 28.25
C ASP A 107 -3.27 -12.32 29.09
N SER A 108 -4.28 -13.14 29.36
CA SER A 108 -4.16 -14.38 30.12
C SER A 108 -3.28 -15.43 29.42
N ARG A 109 -3.11 -15.34 28.10
CA ARG A 109 -2.29 -16.27 27.31
C ARG A 109 -0.80 -16.08 27.53
N GLN A 110 -0.38 -14.88 27.93
CA GLN A 110 1.01 -14.58 28.26
C GLN A 110 1.39 -14.83 29.74
N GLY A 111 0.51 -15.46 30.52
CA GLY A 111 0.75 -15.73 31.92
C GLY A 111 0.46 -14.54 32.87
N ASN A 112 0.04 -13.39 32.33
CA ASN A 112 -0.16 -12.12 33.06
C ASN A 112 -1.58 -11.95 33.64
N SER A 113 -2.38 -13.02 33.68
CA SER A 113 -3.80 -12.97 34.12
C SER A 113 -4.03 -12.37 35.52
N GLY A 114 -2.98 -12.30 36.33
CA GLY A 114 -3.06 -11.75 37.69
C GLY A 114 -3.07 -10.22 37.77
N ALA A 115 -2.37 -9.54 36.87
CA ALA A 115 -2.32 -8.07 36.87
C ALA A 115 -3.69 -7.44 36.65
N GLY A 116 -4.51 -8.01 35.76
CA GLY A 116 -5.90 -7.59 35.55
C GLY A 116 -6.76 -7.73 36.80
N ASN A 117 -6.55 -8.77 37.60
CA ASN A 117 -7.27 -8.99 38.86
C ASN A 117 -6.88 -7.98 39.94
N VAL A 118 -5.68 -7.44 39.91
CA VAL A 118 -5.25 -6.35 40.80
C VAL A 118 -5.90 -5.04 40.41
N LEU A 119 -5.94 -4.72 39.11
CA LEU A 119 -6.52 -3.46 38.63
C LEU A 119 -8.05 -3.41 38.76
N LYS A 120 -8.76 -4.52 38.56
CA LYS A 120 -10.25 -4.54 38.61
C LYS A 120 -10.86 -3.98 39.89
N PRO A 121 -10.44 -4.33 41.11
CA PRO A 121 -10.94 -3.72 42.32
C PRO A 121 -10.60 -2.23 42.42
N GLU A 122 -9.38 -1.85 42.09
CA GLU A 122 -8.89 -0.48 42.19
C GLU A 122 -9.67 0.51 41.32
N LEU A 123 -9.96 0.10 40.08
CA LEU A 123 -10.82 0.86 39.16
C LEU A 123 -12.27 1.01 39.65
N SER A 124 -12.70 0.18 40.60
CA SER A 124 -14.07 0.21 41.11
C SER A 124 -14.25 1.12 42.31
N HIS A 125 -13.21 1.28 43.13
CA HIS A 125 -13.30 2.08 44.37
C HIS A 125 -13.15 3.59 44.10
N GLY A 126 -12.66 3.98 42.90
CA GLY A 126 -12.46 5.39 42.55
C GLY A 126 -11.24 6.04 43.21
N ASP A 127 -10.44 5.24 43.90
CA ASP A 127 -9.22 5.71 44.60
C ASP A 127 -8.04 5.93 43.67
N LEU A 128 -8.13 5.40 42.43
CA LEU A 128 -7.12 5.52 41.38
C LEU A 128 -7.80 5.86 40.06
N THR A 129 -7.30 6.89 39.39
CA THR A 129 -7.70 7.26 38.04
C THR A 129 -6.70 6.67 37.04
N VAL A 130 -7.19 5.95 36.05
CA VAL A 130 -6.36 5.26 35.05
C VAL A 130 -6.69 5.73 33.63
N ILE A 131 -5.64 6.04 32.87
CA ILE A 131 -5.72 6.20 31.41
C ILE A 131 -5.02 4.99 30.80
N GLY A 132 -5.76 4.13 30.11
CA GLY A 132 -5.19 3.05 29.32
C GLY A 132 -5.09 3.42 27.85
N ALA A 133 -4.08 2.93 27.13
CA ALA A 133 -4.03 2.99 25.68
C ALA A 133 -3.89 1.59 25.08
N THR A 134 -4.54 1.35 23.93
CA THR A 134 -4.46 0.07 23.22
C THR A 134 -4.82 0.22 21.74
N THR A 135 -4.55 -0.80 20.94
CA THR A 135 -5.01 -0.83 19.54
C THR A 135 -6.49 -1.29 19.48
N ILE A 136 -7.14 -1.03 18.34
CA ILE A 136 -8.53 -1.46 18.10
C ILE A 136 -8.63 -2.99 18.14
N ASP A 137 -7.66 -3.68 17.58
CA ASP A 137 -7.66 -5.14 17.50
C ASP A 137 -7.47 -5.79 18.88
N GLU A 138 -6.53 -5.28 19.70
CA GLU A 138 -6.32 -5.75 21.08
C GLU A 138 -7.49 -5.42 22.00
N TYR A 139 -8.09 -4.23 21.84
CA TYR A 139 -9.30 -3.86 22.58
C TYR A 139 -10.40 -4.92 22.37
N ARG A 140 -10.70 -5.24 21.11
CA ARG A 140 -11.75 -6.21 20.77
C ARG A 140 -11.44 -7.63 21.21
N LYS A 141 -10.19 -8.06 21.10
CA LYS A 141 -9.79 -9.43 21.44
C LYS A 141 -9.66 -9.68 22.93
N ILE A 142 -9.23 -8.68 23.70
CA ILE A 142 -8.79 -8.87 25.09
C ILE A 142 -9.67 -8.10 26.07
N ILE A 143 -10.00 -6.82 25.78
CA ILE A 143 -10.64 -5.93 26.76
C ILE A 143 -12.17 -5.97 26.64
N GLU A 144 -12.70 -5.85 25.44
CA GLU A 144 -14.15 -5.82 25.20
C GLU A 144 -14.88 -7.07 25.69
N PRO A 145 -14.34 -8.30 25.53
CA PRO A 145 -14.96 -9.53 26.07
C PRO A 145 -14.92 -9.61 27.60
N ASP A 146 -14.00 -8.92 28.27
CA ASP A 146 -13.96 -8.81 29.73
C ASP A 146 -14.92 -7.71 30.21
N HIS A 147 -16.22 -8.03 30.26
CA HIS A 147 -17.24 -7.10 30.67
C HIS A 147 -17.00 -6.46 32.05
N ALA A 148 -16.31 -7.16 32.96
CA ALA A 148 -16.01 -6.64 34.28
C ALA A 148 -14.94 -5.54 34.23
N PHE A 149 -14.01 -5.61 33.30
CA PHE A 149 -13.00 -4.60 33.08
C PHE A 149 -13.53 -3.47 32.20
N ASN A 150 -14.13 -3.81 31.06
CA ASN A 150 -14.59 -2.84 30.05
C ASN A 150 -15.58 -1.82 30.62
N ARG A 151 -16.53 -2.24 31.45
CA ARG A 151 -17.53 -1.33 32.06
C ARG A 151 -16.96 -0.24 32.98
N ARG A 152 -15.66 -0.33 33.35
CA ARG A 152 -14.98 0.63 34.23
C ARG A 152 -14.26 1.73 33.47
N PHE A 153 -14.18 1.60 32.19
CA PHE A 153 -13.57 2.58 31.29
C PHE A 153 -14.61 3.24 30.41
N GLU A 154 -14.37 4.50 30.09
CA GLU A 154 -15.01 5.16 28.97
C GLU A 154 -14.04 5.15 27.79
N VAL A 155 -14.50 4.68 26.63
CA VAL A 155 -13.66 4.51 25.44
C VAL A 155 -13.58 5.82 24.65
N VAL A 156 -12.37 6.33 24.47
CA VAL A 156 -12.07 7.47 23.59
C VAL A 156 -11.37 6.94 22.36
N GLN A 157 -12.05 6.99 21.23
CA GLN A 157 -11.47 6.53 19.96
C GLN A 157 -10.63 7.62 19.32
N VAL A 158 -9.39 7.26 18.95
CA VAL A 158 -8.44 8.12 18.22
C VAL A 158 -8.26 7.57 16.82
N ASN A 159 -8.77 8.30 15.84
CA ASN A 159 -8.68 7.93 14.44
C ASN A 159 -7.42 8.50 13.78
N GLU A 160 -7.03 7.90 12.66
CA GLU A 160 -5.98 8.46 11.80
C GLU A 160 -6.39 9.86 11.33
N PRO A 161 -5.52 10.88 11.44
CA PRO A 161 -5.82 12.23 10.98
C PRO A 161 -5.93 12.28 9.45
N ASP A 162 -6.71 13.24 8.93
CA ASP A 162 -6.68 13.58 7.52
C ASP A 162 -5.33 14.18 7.10
N LEU A 163 -5.08 14.26 5.79
CA LEU A 163 -3.81 14.76 5.26
C LEU A 163 -3.48 16.17 5.75
N LYS A 164 -4.48 17.06 5.81
CA LYS A 164 -4.28 18.46 6.23
C LYS A 164 -3.89 18.54 7.69
N SER A 165 -4.59 17.81 8.55
CA SER A 165 -4.28 17.74 9.98
C SER A 165 -2.93 17.08 10.23
N ALA A 166 -2.58 16.03 9.47
CA ALA A 166 -1.27 15.38 9.57
C ALA A 166 -0.12 16.30 9.16
N ILE A 167 -0.29 17.11 8.10
CA ILE A 167 0.71 18.14 7.70
C ILE A 167 0.93 19.15 8.83
N GLN A 168 -0.15 19.64 9.46
CA GLN A 168 -0.02 20.58 10.59
C GLN A 168 0.68 19.93 11.80
N MET A 169 0.37 18.66 12.10
CA MET A 169 1.06 17.90 13.14
C MET A 169 2.56 17.79 12.84
N LEU A 170 2.92 17.48 11.58
CA LEU A 170 4.31 17.32 11.17
C LEU A 170 5.07 18.65 11.24
N HIS A 171 4.44 19.77 10.84
CA HIS A 171 5.01 21.11 11.00
C HIS A 171 5.35 21.43 12.47
N SER A 172 4.53 20.99 13.41
CA SER A 172 4.76 21.28 14.83
C SER A 172 5.95 20.56 15.44
N VAL A 173 6.28 19.37 14.94
CA VAL A 173 7.43 18.60 15.42
C VAL A 173 8.70 18.83 14.58
N ARG A 174 8.55 19.42 13.38
CA ARG A 174 9.63 19.66 12.42
C ARG A 174 10.88 20.26 13.06
N GLN A 175 10.71 21.31 13.85
CA GLN A 175 11.82 22.06 14.40
C GLN A 175 12.75 21.21 15.26
N SER A 176 12.23 20.30 16.06
CA SER A 176 13.05 19.41 16.89
C SER A 176 13.91 18.45 16.07
N TYR A 177 13.40 17.99 14.93
CA TYR A 177 14.16 17.13 14.00
C TYR A 177 15.22 17.93 13.23
N VAL A 178 14.88 19.15 12.77
CA VAL A 178 15.83 20.07 12.13
C VAL A 178 17.00 20.40 13.07
N GLU A 179 16.74 20.69 14.33
CA GLU A 179 17.78 20.96 15.33
C GLU A 179 18.66 19.74 15.61
N TYR A 180 18.06 18.55 15.67
CA TYR A 180 18.78 17.30 15.91
C TYR A 180 19.70 16.92 14.74
N HIS A 181 19.17 16.96 13.50
CA HIS A 181 19.92 16.59 12.30
C HIS A 181 20.76 17.72 11.74
N ARG A 182 20.50 18.97 12.12
CA ARG A 182 21.14 20.20 11.60
C ARG A 182 20.96 20.37 10.09
N VAL A 183 19.82 19.97 9.59
CA VAL A 183 19.40 20.06 8.18
C VAL A 183 17.99 20.64 8.14
N GLY A 184 17.77 21.64 7.28
CA GLY A 184 16.46 22.25 7.07
C GLY A 184 15.54 21.33 6.25
N ILE A 185 14.26 21.61 6.27
CA ILE A 185 13.27 20.97 5.41
C ILE A 185 12.20 21.96 4.97
N SER A 186 11.92 22.02 3.67
CA SER A 186 10.93 22.93 3.10
C SER A 186 9.49 22.54 3.47
N ASP A 187 8.57 23.49 3.42
CA ASP A 187 7.15 23.23 3.68
C ASP A 187 6.55 22.22 2.69
N ASP A 188 6.97 22.29 1.43
CA ASP A 188 6.54 21.34 0.39
C ASP A 188 7.05 19.92 0.68
N ALA A 189 8.28 19.79 1.16
CA ALA A 189 8.84 18.49 1.56
C ALA A 189 8.13 17.90 2.79
N VAL A 190 7.71 18.74 3.74
CA VAL A 190 6.89 18.30 4.88
C VAL A 190 5.54 17.74 4.39
N ALA A 191 4.88 18.48 3.48
CA ALA A 191 3.63 18.01 2.89
C ALA A 191 3.82 16.71 2.09
N GLU A 192 4.95 16.60 1.37
CA GLU A 192 5.32 15.40 0.61
C GLU A 192 5.58 14.20 1.51
N CYS A 193 6.23 14.37 2.67
CA CYS A 193 6.40 13.30 3.66
C CYS A 193 5.06 12.71 4.07
N VAL A 194 4.04 13.53 4.31
CA VAL A 194 2.70 13.04 4.67
C VAL A 194 2.04 12.32 3.50
N ARG A 195 2.13 12.87 2.29
CA ARG A 195 1.51 12.31 1.09
C ARG A 195 2.12 10.96 0.73
N LEU A 196 3.45 10.88 0.69
CA LEU A 196 4.16 9.66 0.34
C LEU A 196 4.07 8.60 1.46
N ALA A 197 4.12 9.01 2.73
CA ALA A 197 3.92 8.09 3.84
C ALA A 197 2.52 7.45 3.78
N LYS A 198 1.46 8.23 3.58
CA LYS A 198 0.09 7.71 3.43
C LYS A 198 -0.03 6.72 2.27
N ARG A 199 0.68 6.97 1.18
CA ARG A 199 0.60 6.15 -0.04
C ARG A 199 1.44 4.88 0.02
N TYR A 200 2.66 4.97 0.54
CA TYR A 200 3.68 3.93 0.41
C TYR A 200 4.11 3.27 1.72
N VAL A 201 3.91 3.92 2.89
CA VAL A 201 4.25 3.36 4.20
C VAL A 201 2.98 2.78 4.83
N LYS A 202 2.82 1.46 4.75
CA LYS A 202 1.56 0.77 5.10
C LYS A 202 1.55 0.14 6.49
N ASP A 203 2.71 -0.02 7.09
CA ASP A 203 2.92 -0.65 8.39
C ASP A 203 2.48 0.21 9.58
N ARG A 204 2.39 1.53 9.37
CA ARG A 204 2.01 2.52 10.39
C ARG A 204 1.04 3.55 9.83
N ARG A 205 0.23 4.13 10.73
CA ARG A 205 -0.69 5.21 10.37
C ARG A 205 -0.05 6.59 10.51
N LEU A 206 -0.70 7.59 9.89
CA LEU A 206 -0.37 8.99 10.15
C LEU A 206 -0.73 9.35 11.61
N PRO A 207 0.03 10.24 12.25
CA PRO A 207 1.20 10.97 11.73
C PRO A 207 2.53 10.20 11.84
N ASP A 208 2.61 9.09 12.58
CA ASP A 208 3.86 8.38 12.90
C ASP A 208 4.62 7.93 11.65
N SER A 209 3.92 7.42 10.63
CA SER A 209 4.53 7.03 9.35
C SER A 209 5.21 8.21 8.64
N ALA A 210 4.62 9.41 8.69
CA ALA A 210 5.19 10.61 8.09
C ALA A 210 6.33 11.19 8.92
N ILE A 211 6.24 11.14 10.25
CA ILE A 211 7.32 11.52 11.16
C ILE A 211 8.54 10.62 10.92
N GLY A 212 8.34 9.30 10.83
CA GLY A 212 9.41 8.37 10.54
C GLY A 212 10.06 8.61 9.17
N LEU A 213 9.28 8.99 8.15
CA LEU A 213 9.82 9.33 6.83
C LEU A 213 10.62 10.64 6.87
N LEU A 214 10.15 11.65 7.59
CA LEU A 214 10.87 12.90 7.83
C LEU A 214 12.23 12.63 8.49
N ASP A 215 12.24 11.88 9.59
CA ASP A 215 13.44 11.53 10.35
C ASP A 215 14.47 10.78 9.49
N MET A 216 14.01 9.76 8.76
CA MET A 216 14.86 9.01 7.83
C MET A 216 15.46 9.89 6.74
N THR A 217 14.67 10.83 6.18
CA THR A 217 15.14 11.71 5.11
C THR A 217 16.21 12.67 5.62
N LEU A 218 15.98 13.30 6.76
CA LEU A 218 16.95 14.19 7.40
C LEU A 218 18.24 13.45 7.78
N SER A 219 18.11 12.23 8.31
CA SER A 219 19.25 11.37 8.64
C SER A 219 20.06 10.99 7.38
N ALA A 220 19.37 10.65 6.28
CA ALA A 220 20.02 10.30 5.01
C ALA A 220 20.80 11.50 4.44
N ILE A 221 20.25 12.71 4.49
CA ILE A 221 20.95 13.94 4.07
C ILE A 221 22.16 14.22 4.95
N LYS A 222 22.02 14.12 6.27
CA LYS A 222 23.16 14.27 7.18
C LYS A 222 24.30 13.32 6.80
N MET A 223 23.99 12.05 6.52
CA MET A 223 24.97 11.07 6.07
C MET A 223 25.60 11.46 4.72
N VAL A 224 24.78 11.94 3.76
CA VAL A 224 25.29 12.43 2.47
C VAL A 224 26.28 13.58 2.65
N ASN A 225 25.94 14.56 3.50
CA ASN A 225 26.80 15.72 3.78
C ASN A 225 28.11 15.34 4.48
N GLU A 226 28.09 14.30 5.34
CA GLU A 226 29.28 13.89 6.11
C GLU A 226 30.19 12.92 5.35
N THR A 227 29.65 11.98 4.59
CA THR A 227 30.43 10.89 3.99
C THR A 227 30.26 10.76 2.49
N GLY A 228 29.21 11.30 1.90
CA GLY A 228 28.83 11.06 0.50
C GLY A 228 29.94 11.35 -0.51
N LYS A 229 30.62 12.48 -0.38
CA LYS A 229 31.75 12.86 -1.24
C LYS A 229 32.89 11.84 -1.14
N LYS A 230 33.35 11.55 0.09
CA LYS A 230 34.45 10.61 0.33
C LYS A 230 34.16 9.19 -0.17
N ASP A 231 32.93 8.72 0.06
CA ASP A 231 32.51 7.39 -0.39
C ASP A 231 32.44 7.30 -1.92
N THR A 232 31.99 8.38 -2.58
CA THR A 232 31.96 8.45 -4.06
C THR A 232 33.37 8.53 -4.66
N GLU A 233 34.26 9.34 -4.06
CA GLU A 233 35.68 9.43 -4.48
C GLU A 233 36.38 8.07 -4.36
N ALA A 234 36.12 7.30 -3.30
CA ALA A 234 36.69 5.96 -3.12
C ALA A 234 36.21 4.97 -4.20
N LEU A 235 34.93 5.03 -4.58
CA LEU A 235 34.40 4.21 -5.68
C LEU A 235 34.99 4.63 -7.04
N PHE A 236 35.17 5.94 -7.24
CA PHE A 236 35.79 6.47 -8.45
C PHE A 236 37.24 6.01 -8.59
N ALA A 237 38.01 6.08 -7.50
CA ALA A 237 39.39 5.59 -7.48
C ALA A 237 39.48 4.08 -7.81
N ARG A 238 38.52 3.29 -7.28
CA ARG A 238 38.47 1.85 -7.59
C ARG A 238 38.12 1.58 -9.06
N LEU A 239 37.23 2.38 -9.65
CA LEU A 239 36.98 2.32 -11.10
C LEU A 239 38.25 2.56 -11.92
N ASP A 240 39.01 3.63 -11.59
CA ASP A 240 40.25 3.96 -12.25
C ASP A 240 41.35 2.87 -12.08
N GLU A 241 41.38 2.17 -10.93
CA GLU A 241 42.28 1.02 -10.73
C GLU A 241 41.91 -0.14 -11.66
N ILE A 242 40.61 -0.54 -11.71
CA ILE A 242 40.14 -1.63 -12.58
C ILE A 242 40.45 -1.35 -14.05
N GLU A 243 40.29 -0.12 -14.49
CA GLU A 243 40.58 0.26 -15.87
C GLU A 243 42.08 0.12 -16.21
N LYS A 244 43.01 0.39 -15.26
CA LYS A 244 44.47 0.32 -15.46
C LYS A 244 45.04 -1.08 -15.29
N GLU A 245 44.33 -2.01 -14.66
CA GLU A 245 44.80 -3.38 -14.46
C GLU A 245 44.97 -4.12 -15.79
N GLU A 246 46.04 -4.92 -15.91
CA GLU A 246 46.28 -5.78 -17.07
C GLU A 246 45.48 -7.08 -16.98
N LYS A 247 44.14 -6.99 -17.18
CA LYS A 247 43.19 -8.11 -17.15
C LYS A 247 42.41 -8.21 -18.46
N THR A 248 41.81 -9.37 -18.69
CA THR A 248 40.94 -9.55 -19.86
C THR A 248 39.65 -8.69 -19.73
N PRO A 249 39.02 -8.27 -20.84
CA PRO A 249 37.77 -7.51 -20.80
C PRO A 249 36.67 -8.21 -19.98
N GLN A 250 36.62 -9.54 -19.98
CA GLN A 250 35.66 -10.32 -19.22
C GLN A 250 35.89 -10.24 -17.70
N GLU A 251 37.14 -10.36 -17.25
CA GLU A 251 37.51 -10.21 -15.85
C GLU A 251 37.22 -8.79 -15.33
N LYS A 252 37.53 -7.78 -16.14
CA LYS A 252 37.23 -6.38 -15.83
C LYS A 252 35.70 -6.15 -15.73
N ALA A 253 34.92 -6.73 -16.64
CA ALA A 253 33.46 -6.62 -16.60
C ALA A 253 32.86 -7.21 -15.30
N GLU A 254 33.38 -8.35 -14.81
CA GLU A 254 32.96 -8.93 -13.52
C GLU A 254 33.32 -8.05 -12.30
N GLU A 255 34.50 -7.42 -12.35
CA GLU A 255 34.88 -6.47 -11.28
C GLU A 255 34.04 -5.19 -11.34
N LEU A 256 33.69 -4.69 -12.53
CA LEU A 256 32.78 -3.55 -12.66
C LEU A 256 31.36 -3.87 -12.19
N LYS A 257 30.85 -5.07 -12.40
CA LYS A 257 29.58 -5.54 -11.80
C LYS A 257 29.64 -5.56 -10.28
N THR A 258 30.77 -5.99 -9.73
CA THR A 258 31.01 -5.95 -8.28
C THR A 258 31.04 -4.51 -7.77
N LEU A 259 31.71 -3.60 -8.50
CA LEU A 259 31.75 -2.18 -8.17
C LEU A 259 30.36 -1.53 -8.23
N LEU A 260 29.55 -1.88 -9.24
CA LEU A 260 28.16 -1.44 -9.35
C LEU A 260 27.32 -1.91 -8.14
N PHE A 261 27.47 -3.16 -7.74
CA PHE A 261 26.84 -3.69 -6.54
C PHE A 261 27.29 -2.94 -5.27
N LEU A 262 28.58 -2.66 -5.13
CA LEU A 262 29.11 -1.88 -4.01
C LEU A 262 28.57 -0.45 -4.02
N MET A 263 28.46 0.21 -5.17
CA MET A 263 27.86 1.54 -5.32
C MET A 263 26.43 1.58 -4.75
N HIS A 264 25.60 0.62 -5.15
CA HIS A 264 24.21 0.55 -4.69
C HIS A 264 24.06 0.23 -3.20
N ASN A 265 25.00 -0.50 -2.60
CA ASN A 265 24.94 -0.85 -1.19
C ASN A 265 25.60 0.18 -0.27
N LYS A 266 26.54 0.96 -0.77
CA LYS A 266 27.33 1.90 0.03
C LYS A 266 26.80 3.32 -0.01
N LEU A 267 26.30 3.76 -1.17
CA LEU A 267 25.82 5.12 -1.33
C LEU A 267 24.37 5.29 -0.83
N SER A 268 24.10 6.48 -0.30
CA SER A 268 22.75 6.86 0.11
C SER A 268 21.78 6.82 -1.07
N PRO A 269 20.49 6.44 -0.84
CA PRO A 269 19.43 6.49 -1.85
C PRO A 269 19.32 7.83 -2.57
N ILE A 270 19.61 8.91 -1.87
CA ILE A 270 19.56 10.27 -2.42
C ILE A 270 20.64 10.48 -3.48
N LEU A 271 21.84 9.96 -3.25
CA LEU A 271 22.93 10.00 -4.22
C LEU A 271 22.65 9.08 -5.42
N LEU A 272 22.12 7.89 -5.17
CA LEU A 272 21.75 6.95 -6.23
C LEU A 272 20.64 7.48 -7.12
N GLY A 273 19.68 8.22 -6.55
CA GLY A 273 18.59 8.83 -7.29
C GLY A 273 19.01 9.94 -8.27
N VAL A 274 20.24 10.45 -8.17
CA VAL A 274 20.81 11.43 -9.14
C VAL A 274 21.07 10.79 -10.49
N VAL A 275 21.31 9.47 -10.51
CA VAL A 275 21.53 8.71 -11.73
C VAL A 275 20.17 8.31 -12.29
N SER A 276 19.82 8.74 -13.51
CA SER A 276 18.57 8.38 -14.16
C SER A 276 18.46 6.87 -14.40
N ASP A 277 17.32 6.28 -14.04
CA ASP A 277 16.99 4.85 -14.23
C ASP A 277 16.78 4.44 -15.72
N GLU A 278 17.19 5.26 -16.69
CA GLU A 278 16.90 5.03 -18.10
C GLU A 278 17.73 3.88 -18.73
N ALA A 279 18.84 3.49 -18.12
CA ALA A 279 19.56 2.29 -18.54
C ALA A 279 19.06 1.08 -17.75
N ASP A 280 18.57 0.06 -18.45
CA ASP A 280 18.31 -1.26 -17.80
C ASP A 280 19.70 -1.84 -17.44
N ILE A 281 20.14 -1.56 -16.20
CA ILE A 281 21.47 -1.91 -15.66
C ILE A 281 21.77 -3.41 -15.84
N HIS A 282 20.70 -4.23 -15.90
CA HIS A 282 20.80 -5.66 -16.15
C HIS A 282 21.14 -6.03 -17.61
N GLU A 283 21.00 -5.08 -18.55
CA GLU A 283 21.35 -5.28 -19.96
C GLU A 283 22.81 -4.95 -20.25
N LEU A 284 23.50 -4.19 -19.39
CA LEU A 284 24.92 -3.84 -19.54
C LEU A 284 25.80 -5.04 -19.20
N GLN A 285 26.36 -5.69 -20.19
CA GLN A 285 27.23 -6.86 -20.02
C GLN A 285 28.68 -6.65 -20.50
N GLU A 286 28.89 -5.76 -21.44
CA GLU A 286 30.20 -5.50 -22.02
C GLU A 286 30.99 -4.52 -21.14
N TYR A 287 32.32 -4.74 -21.09
CA TYR A 287 33.23 -3.93 -20.28
C TYR A 287 33.11 -2.44 -20.58
N GLU A 288 33.11 -2.07 -21.87
CA GLU A 288 33.12 -0.68 -22.33
C GLU A 288 31.84 0.06 -21.94
N GLU A 289 30.69 -0.61 -22.05
CA GLU A 289 29.37 -0.06 -21.65
C GLU A 289 29.27 0.13 -20.13
N LEU A 290 29.70 -0.87 -19.35
CA LEU A 290 29.72 -0.80 -17.89
C LEU A 290 30.67 0.28 -17.38
N ALA A 291 31.86 0.40 -17.95
CA ALA A 291 32.86 1.42 -17.57
C ALA A 291 32.34 2.83 -17.87
N ALA A 292 31.77 3.04 -19.07
CA ALA A 292 31.18 4.33 -19.45
C ALA A 292 30.00 4.71 -18.53
N TYR A 293 29.10 3.77 -18.25
CA TYR A 293 27.99 3.99 -17.34
C TYR A 293 28.45 4.36 -15.93
N LEU A 294 29.34 3.55 -15.32
CA LEU A 294 29.84 3.79 -13.96
C LEU A 294 30.57 5.12 -13.86
N ARG A 295 31.38 5.47 -14.86
CA ARG A 295 32.12 6.75 -14.91
C ARG A 295 31.16 7.93 -14.96
N SER A 296 30.14 7.86 -15.82
CA SER A 296 29.10 8.89 -15.92
C SER A 296 28.28 9.01 -14.61
N ALA A 297 27.84 7.87 -14.06
CA ALA A 297 27.06 7.80 -12.83
C ALA A 297 27.85 8.37 -11.63
N LEU A 298 29.08 7.91 -11.41
CA LEU A 298 29.92 8.39 -10.32
C LEU A 298 30.29 9.87 -10.47
N ALA A 299 30.50 10.37 -11.70
CA ALA A 299 30.74 11.78 -11.94
C ALA A 299 29.52 12.66 -11.59
N ALA A 300 28.31 12.23 -11.95
CA ALA A 300 27.08 12.91 -11.60
C ALA A 300 26.86 12.92 -10.08
N ILE A 301 27.05 11.78 -9.41
CA ILE A 301 26.94 11.64 -7.96
C ILE A 301 27.96 12.52 -7.23
N LEU A 302 29.22 12.54 -7.69
CA LEU A 302 30.28 13.36 -7.10
C LEU A 302 29.95 14.84 -7.21
N SER A 303 29.52 15.30 -8.38
CA SER A 303 29.11 16.70 -8.59
C SER A 303 27.94 17.11 -7.68
N PHE A 304 27.03 16.19 -7.38
CA PHE A 304 25.94 16.42 -6.44
C PHE A 304 26.44 16.43 -4.98
N ALA A 305 27.29 15.46 -4.60
CA ALA A 305 27.84 15.31 -3.26
C ALA A 305 28.84 16.42 -2.86
N GLU A 306 29.37 17.17 -3.83
CA GLU A 306 30.23 18.34 -3.56
C GLU A 306 29.47 19.51 -2.97
N LYS A 307 28.15 19.56 -3.15
CA LYS A 307 27.28 20.59 -2.60
C LYS A 307 26.64 20.07 -1.32
N SER A 308 26.92 20.75 -0.20
CA SER A 308 26.19 20.46 1.05
C SER A 308 24.70 20.79 0.87
N ILE A 309 23.84 19.85 1.21
CA ILE A 309 22.40 20.03 1.17
C ILE A 309 21.98 20.66 2.51
N GLU A 310 21.62 21.93 2.47
CA GLU A 310 21.19 22.69 3.66
C GLU A 310 19.70 22.50 3.95
N GLU A 311 18.87 22.27 2.92
CA GLU A 311 17.44 22.13 3.03
C GLU A 311 16.92 20.98 2.16
N VAL A 312 16.12 20.10 2.77
CA VAL A 312 15.46 18.97 2.13
C VAL A 312 14.27 19.46 1.29
N GLY A 313 14.23 19.06 0.03
CA GLY A 313 13.12 19.27 -0.89
C GLY A 313 12.30 17.98 -1.14
N ILE A 314 11.38 18.06 -2.08
CA ILE A 314 10.51 16.94 -2.50
C ILE A 314 11.33 15.76 -3.05
N TYR A 315 12.44 16.06 -3.76
CA TYR A 315 13.28 15.05 -4.39
C TYR A 315 13.88 14.08 -3.37
N GLU A 316 14.45 14.61 -2.30
CA GLU A 316 15.12 13.80 -1.26
C GLU A 316 14.12 12.88 -0.54
N VAL A 317 12.91 13.38 -0.27
CA VAL A 317 11.82 12.57 0.30
C VAL A 317 11.44 11.43 -0.65
N ALA A 318 11.29 11.73 -1.93
CA ALA A 318 10.96 10.74 -2.96
C ALA A 318 12.07 9.68 -3.13
N ALA A 319 13.34 10.09 -3.05
CA ALA A 319 14.49 9.18 -3.13
C ALA A 319 14.52 8.15 -1.98
N VAL A 320 14.22 8.60 -0.77
CA VAL A 320 14.13 7.70 0.41
C VAL A 320 12.97 6.71 0.27
N VAL A 321 11.81 7.17 -0.21
CA VAL A 321 10.67 6.27 -0.47
C VAL A 321 10.99 5.29 -1.59
N ALA A 322 11.65 5.74 -2.67
CA ALA A 322 12.07 4.87 -3.78
C ALA A 322 12.94 3.72 -3.30
N SER A 323 13.94 4.02 -2.47
CA SER A 323 14.80 3.00 -1.87
C SER A 323 14.06 2.01 -0.97
N LYS A 324 13.11 2.51 -0.17
CA LYS A 324 12.35 1.67 0.77
C LYS A 324 11.36 0.75 0.05
N THR A 325 10.78 1.20 -1.05
CA THR A 325 9.71 0.50 -1.78
C THR A 325 10.18 -0.26 -3.01
N GLY A 326 11.38 0.04 -3.52
CA GLY A 326 11.90 -0.45 -4.80
C GLY A 326 11.21 0.18 -6.03
N ILE A 327 10.37 1.20 -5.83
CA ILE A 327 9.72 1.92 -6.94
C ILE A 327 10.67 2.99 -7.46
N PRO A 328 10.96 3.05 -8.80
CA PRO A 328 11.84 4.07 -9.36
C PRO A 328 11.42 5.49 -8.99
N ILE A 329 12.41 6.34 -8.69
CA ILE A 329 12.18 7.72 -8.23
C ILE A 329 11.39 8.54 -9.25
N GLY A 330 11.67 8.36 -10.54
CA GLY A 330 10.92 8.99 -11.63
C GLY A 330 9.42 8.65 -11.61
N LYS A 331 9.06 7.41 -11.26
CA LYS A 331 7.66 6.98 -11.08
C LYS A 331 7.01 7.58 -9.82
N ILE A 332 7.79 7.84 -8.78
CA ILE A 332 7.28 8.51 -7.55
C ILE A 332 7.08 9.99 -7.79
N GLN A 333 8.03 10.64 -8.47
CA GLN A 333 8.01 12.07 -8.76
C GLN A 333 7.08 12.46 -9.91
N SER A 334 6.81 11.55 -10.88
CA SER A 334 5.94 11.88 -11.99
C SER A 334 4.61 12.39 -11.45
N GLN A 335 4.30 13.64 -11.78
CA GLN A 335 3.08 14.29 -11.30
C GLN A 335 1.88 13.41 -11.70
N GLU A 336 0.98 13.17 -10.78
CA GLU A 336 -0.25 12.40 -11.02
C GLU A 336 -0.98 12.91 -12.29
N LYS A 337 -0.92 14.21 -12.52
CA LYS A 337 -1.44 14.87 -13.71
C LYS A 337 -0.85 14.31 -15.01
N GLU A 338 0.47 14.14 -15.09
CA GLU A 338 1.16 13.68 -16.29
C GLU A 338 0.84 12.20 -16.58
N ARG A 339 0.78 11.39 -15.53
CA ARG A 339 0.34 9.98 -15.65
C ARG A 339 -1.11 9.84 -16.08
N LEU A 340 -1.98 10.67 -15.55
CA LEU A 340 -3.39 10.70 -15.95
C LEU A 340 -3.55 11.08 -17.42
N LEU A 341 -2.80 12.10 -17.89
CA LEU A 341 -2.85 12.53 -19.28
C LEU A 341 -2.32 11.48 -20.27
N ASN A 342 -1.30 10.70 -19.88
CA ASN A 342 -0.68 9.66 -20.71
C ASN A 342 -1.29 8.26 -20.48
N MET A 343 -2.30 8.15 -19.61
CA MET A 343 -2.84 6.85 -19.19
C MET A 343 -3.48 6.09 -20.36
N GLU A 344 -4.21 6.76 -21.24
CA GLU A 344 -4.87 6.12 -22.38
C GLU A 344 -3.84 5.45 -23.31
N ASP A 345 -2.77 6.16 -23.67
CA ASP A 345 -1.71 5.63 -24.53
C ASP A 345 -0.97 4.45 -23.86
N TYR A 346 -0.76 4.55 -22.57
CA TYR A 346 -0.17 3.45 -21.79
C TYR A 346 -1.07 2.20 -21.82
N LEU A 347 -2.36 2.36 -21.55
CA LEU A 347 -3.33 1.26 -21.56
C LEU A 347 -3.45 0.62 -22.96
N ARG A 348 -3.43 1.41 -24.04
CA ARG A 348 -3.47 0.92 -25.43
C ARG A 348 -2.31 0.01 -25.80
N ARG A 349 -1.13 0.22 -25.22
CA ARG A 349 0.04 -0.64 -25.45
C ARG A 349 -0.11 -2.03 -24.86
N ARG A 350 -0.87 -2.16 -23.78
CA ARG A 350 -1.09 -3.42 -23.05
C ARG A 350 -2.40 -4.12 -23.44
N VAL A 351 -3.47 -3.37 -23.64
CA VAL A 351 -4.82 -3.88 -23.95
C VAL A 351 -5.16 -3.48 -25.37
N VAL A 352 -4.89 -4.36 -26.30
CA VAL A 352 -5.02 -4.10 -27.74
C VAL A 352 -6.44 -4.37 -28.24
N GLY A 353 -6.94 -3.50 -29.12
CA GLY A 353 -8.23 -3.69 -29.79
C GLY A 353 -9.46 -3.31 -28.98
N GLN A 354 -9.28 -2.58 -27.89
CA GLN A 354 -10.36 -2.11 -27.00
C GLN A 354 -10.37 -0.56 -26.89
N ASP A 355 -9.99 0.14 -27.95
CA ASP A 355 -9.75 1.58 -27.91
C ASP A 355 -10.92 2.40 -27.35
N GLN A 356 -12.16 2.05 -27.70
CA GLN A 356 -13.34 2.73 -27.18
C GLN A 356 -13.53 2.49 -25.68
N ALA A 357 -13.33 1.24 -25.23
CA ALA A 357 -13.42 0.89 -23.82
C ALA A 357 -12.36 1.63 -22.99
N LEU A 358 -11.12 1.71 -23.49
CA LEU A 358 -10.03 2.40 -22.83
C LEU A 358 -10.29 3.90 -22.75
N LYS A 359 -10.78 4.52 -23.82
CA LYS A 359 -11.14 5.94 -23.85
C LYS A 359 -12.23 6.25 -22.83
N THR A 360 -13.35 5.53 -22.86
CA THR A 360 -14.49 5.75 -21.94
C THR A 360 -14.02 5.66 -20.47
N LEU A 361 -13.21 4.66 -20.16
CA LEU A 361 -12.70 4.45 -18.80
C LEU A 361 -11.73 5.56 -18.39
N THR A 362 -10.84 5.98 -19.29
CA THR A 362 -9.87 7.05 -19.03
C THR A 362 -10.59 8.38 -18.81
N ASP A 363 -11.55 8.72 -19.66
CA ASP A 363 -12.34 9.96 -19.54
C ASP A 363 -13.06 10.01 -18.18
N ALA A 364 -13.69 8.93 -17.76
CA ALA A 364 -14.38 8.85 -16.46
C ALA A 364 -13.40 8.94 -15.26
N ILE A 365 -12.21 8.36 -15.35
CA ILE A 365 -11.17 8.50 -14.32
C ILE A 365 -10.66 9.95 -14.25
N LEU A 366 -10.44 10.60 -15.39
CA LEU A 366 -10.03 12.01 -15.47
C LEU A 366 -11.09 12.94 -14.86
N GLU A 367 -12.38 12.71 -15.15
CA GLU A 367 -13.49 13.44 -14.56
C GLU A 367 -13.50 13.31 -13.04
N SER A 368 -13.38 12.08 -12.53
CA SER A 368 -13.31 11.81 -11.09
C SER A 368 -12.12 12.52 -10.41
N ARG A 369 -10.95 12.47 -11.03
CA ARG A 369 -9.73 13.09 -10.49
C ARG A 369 -9.69 14.60 -10.61
N SER A 370 -10.52 15.19 -11.45
CA SER A 370 -10.70 16.65 -11.54
C SER A 370 -11.51 17.24 -10.37
N GLY A 371 -12.02 16.39 -9.47
CA GLY A 371 -12.80 16.81 -8.31
C GLY A 371 -14.30 17.00 -8.57
N MET A 372 -14.81 16.51 -9.70
CA MET A 372 -16.23 16.63 -10.05
C MET A 372 -17.10 15.55 -9.40
N ASN A 373 -16.50 14.53 -8.81
CA ASN A 373 -17.21 13.47 -8.09
C ASN A 373 -17.54 13.84 -6.64
N LYS A 374 -18.54 13.15 -6.07
CA LYS A 374 -18.87 13.30 -4.65
C LYS A 374 -17.69 12.86 -3.77
N PRO A 375 -17.29 13.66 -2.78
CA PRO A 375 -16.23 13.27 -1.85
C PRO A 375 -16.56 11.97 -1.12
N GLY A 376 -15.55 11.11 -0.96
CA GLY A 376 -15.67 9.87 -0.22
C GLY A 376 -16.02 8.64 -1.06
N GLN A 377 -16.57 8.80 -2.26
CA GLN A 377 -16.81 7.66 -3.17
C GLN A 377 -15.51 7.13 -3.79
N PRO A 378 -15.48 5.87 -4.29
CA PRO A 378 -14.37 5.37 -5.11
C PRO A 378 -14.05 6.29 -6.29
N ILE A 379 -12.81 6.25 -6.79
CA ILE A 379 -12.39 7.00 -7.99
C ILE A 379 -13.32 6.70 -9.17
N GLY A 380 -13.77 5.46 -9.27
CA GLY A 380 -14.78 5.03 -10.22
C GLY A 380 -15.17 3.58 -10.00
N SER A 381 -16.39 3.24 -10.38
CA SER A 381 -16.94 1.89 -10.34
C SER A 381 -17.36 1.50 -11.76
N PHE A 382 -16.61 0.61 -12.40
CA PHE A 382 -16.78 0.27 -13.80
C PHE A 382 -17.21 -1.18 -13.97
N PHE A 383 -18.11 -1.40 -14.92
CA PHE A 383 -18.57 -2.73 -15.29
C PHE A 383 -18.02 -3.13 -16.66
N LEU A 384 -17.09 -4.08 -16.69
CA LEU A 384 -16.44 -4.58 -17.90
C LEU A 384 -17.25 -5.75 -18.45
N LEU A 385 -17.96 -5.52 -19.52
CA LEU A 385 -18.85 -6.48 -20.13
C LEU A 385 -18.25 -7.03 -21.44
N GLY A 386 -18.23 -8.33 -21.62
CA GLY A 386 -17.82 -8.92 -22.90
C GLY A 386 -17.32 -10.36 -22.78
N PRO A 387 -16.98 -11.01 -23.89
CA PRO A 387 -16.52 -12.39 -23.93
C PRO A 387 -15.27 -12.66 -23.10
N THR A 388 -15.06 -13.91 -22.74
CA THR A 388 -13.84 -14.34 -22.05
C THR A 388 -12.61 -14.14 -22.95
N GLY A 389 -11.49 -13.72 -22.36
CA GLY A 389 -10.22 -13.60 -23.08
C GLY A 389 -10.06 -12.34 -23.93
N THR A 390 -10.92 -11.32 -23.74
CA THR A 390 -10.85 -10.01 -24.44
C THR A 390 -9.97 -8.98 -23.77
N GLY A 391 -9.34 -9.29 -22.61
CA GLY A 391 -8.39 -8.42 -21.93
C GLY A 391 -8.91 -7.72 -20.67
N LYS A 392 -10.10 -8.05 -20.15
CA LYS A 392 -10.68 -7.41 -18.95
C LYS A 392 -9.75 -7.46 -17.72
N THR A 393 -9.18 -8.63 -17.41
CA THR A 393 -8.25 -8.79 -16.28
C THR A 393 -6.90 -8.12 -16.55
N GLU A 394 -6.44 -8.10 -17.81
CA GLU A 394 -5.21 -7.38 -18.19
C GLU A 394 -5.38 -5.88 -18.05
N LEU A 395 -6.58 -5.36 -18.36
CA LEU A 395 -6.90 -3.95 -18.09
C LEU A 395 -6.78 -3.60 -16.61
N ALA A 396 -7.29 -4.47 -15.71
CA ALA A 396 -7.18 -4.24 -14.26
C ALA A 396 -5.72 -4.14 -13.80
N LYS A 397 -4.83 -4.99 -14.32
CA LYS A 397 -3.39 -4.94 -14.05
C LYS A 397 -2.75 -3.68 -14.61
N ALA A 398 -3.06 -3.35 -15.88
CA ALA A 398 -2.54 -2.17 -16.53
C ALA A 398 -2.95 -0.87 -15.81
N LEU A 399 -4.20 -0.81 -15.32
CA LEU A 399 -4.68 0.31 -14.50
C LEU A 399 -3.95 0.41 -13.16
N ALA A 400 -3.74 -0.72 -12.49
CA ALA A 400 -3.00 -0.74 -11.22
C ALA A 400 -1.57 -0.21 -11.41
N GLU A 401 -0.90 -0.60 -12.49
CA GLU A 401 0.42 -0.09 -12.81
C GLU A 401 0.39 1.39 -13.21
N ALA A 402 -0.53 1.81 -14.08
CA ALA A 402 -0.63 3.18 -14.54
C ALA A 402 -0.92 4.18 -13.41
N LEU A 403 -1.82 3.83 -12.48
CA LEU A 403 -2.27 4.73 -11.43
C LEU A 403 -1.48 4.61 -10.13
N PHE A 404 -1.05 3.38 -9.79
CA PHE A 404 -0.45 3.07 -8.50
C PHE A 404 1.00 2.57 -8.60
N ASN A 405 1.59 2.59 -9.81
CA ASN A 405 2.99 2.21 -10.12
C ASN A 405 3.35 0.74 -9.87
N ASP A 406 2.37 -0.12 -9.60
CA ASP A 406 2.62 -1.53 -9.33
C ASP A 406 1.41 -2.37 -9.75
N GLU A 407 1.61 -3.38 -10.60
CA GLU A 407 0.57 -4.35 -10.95
C GLU A 407 0.02 -5.09 -9.72
N LYS A 408 0.84 -5.25 -8.68
CA LYS A 408 0.44 -5.87 -7.41
C LYS A 408 -0.55 -5.01 -6.62
N SER A 409 -0.73 -3.74 -6.99
CA SER A 409 -1.78 -2.88 -6.45
C SER A 409 -3.18 -3.25 -7.00
N MET A 410 -3.36 -4.50 -7.40
CA MET A 410 -4.64 -5.10 -7.79
C MET A 410 -5.09 -6.13 -6.74
N ILE A 411 -6.28 -5.89 -6.18
CA ILE A 411 -6.97 -6.82 -5.29
C ILE A 411 -8.02 -7.56 -6.11
N ARG A 412 -7.88 -8.87 -6.30
CA ARG A 412 -8.81 -9.67 -7.08
C ARG A 412 -9.64 -10.59 -6.18
N PHE A 413 -10.94 -10.64 -6.45
CA PHE A 413 -11.90 -11.61 -5.92
C PHE A 413 -12.59 -12.32 -7.09
N ASP A 414 -12.48 -13.63 -7.14
CA ASP A 414 -13.22 -14.46 -8.07
C ASP A 414 -14.58 -14.79 -7.45
N MET A 415 -15.65 -14.25 -8.03
CA MET A 415 -17.00 -14.42 -7.47
C MET A 415 -17.52 -15.85 -7.59
N SER A 416 -16.86 -16.71 -8.35
CA SER A 416 -17.15 -18.13 -8.37
C SER A 416 -16.87 -18.84 -7.04
N GLU A 417 -16.00 -18.26 -6.19
CA GLU A 417 -15.71 -18.76 -4.84
C GLU A 417 -16.78 -18.31 -3.81
N PHE A 418 -17.59 -17.31 -4.15
CA PHE A 418 -18.58 -16.68 -3.27
C PHE A 418 -20.03 -16.94 -3.73
N LYS A 419 -20.31 -18.15 -4.19
CA LYS A 419 -21.64 -18.59 -4.65
C LYS A 419 -22.60 -18.93 -3.52
N GLU A 420 -22.06 -19.43 -2.41
CA GLU A 420 -22.81 -19.86 -1.25
C GLU A 420 -22.88 -18.73 -0.21
N GLU A 421 -23.94 -18.67 0.56
CA GLU A 421 -24.15 -17.62 1.57
C GLU A 421 -23.02 -17.55 2.61
N HIS A 422 -22.55 -18.71 3.07
CA HIS A 422 -21.44 -18.76 4.04
C HIS A 422 -20.11 -18.31 3.44
N SER A 423 -19.85 -18.58 2.16
CA SER A 423 -18.66 -18.08 1.47
C SER A 423 -18.74 -16.56 1.27
N ALA A 424 -19.92 -16.05 0.89
CA ALA A 424 -20.17 -14.62 0.76
C ALA A 424 -19.93 -13.88 2.08
N ALA A 425 -20.29 -14.50 3.22
CA ALA A 425 -20.04 -13.94 4.53
C ALA A 425 -18.56 -13.68 4.84
N LEU A 426 -17.63 -14.41 4.24
CA LEU A 426 -16.19 -14.19 4.42
C LEU A 426 -15.71 -12.84 3.86
N LEU A 427 -16.40 -12.27 2.87
CA LEU A 427 -16.04 -10.96 2.32
C LEU A 427 -16.18 -9.84 3.36
N TYR A 428 -17.21 -9.87 4.18
CA TYR A 428 -17.52 -8.85 5.18
C TYR A 428 -17.40 -9.34 6.63
N GLY A 429 -16.97 -10.58 6.84
CA GLY A 429 -16.75 -11.21 8.13
C GLY A 429 -17.81 -12.26 8.47
N ALA A 430 -17.37 -13.38 9.02
CA ALA A 430 -18.23 -14.47 9.46
C ALA A 430 -19.09 -14.05 10.69
N PRO A 431 -20.27 -14.65 10.90
CA PRO A 431 -21.05 -14.45 12.12
C PRO A 431 -20.30 -14.94 13.37
N PRO A 432 -20.62 -14.39 14.55
CA PRO A 432 -20.07 -14.90 15.81
C PRO A 432 -20.28 -16.41 15.98
N GLY A 433 -19.21 -17.12 16.35
CA GLY A 433 -19.22 -18.58 16.54
C GLY A 433 -18.90 -19.41 15.29
N TYR A 434 -18.71 -18.80 14.14
CA TYR A 434 -18.26 -19.48 12.92
C TYR A 434 -16.76 -19.35 12.72
N VAL A 435 -16.17 -20.33 12.00
CA VAL A 435 -14.74 -20.30 11.61
C VAL A 435 -14.46 -19.04 10.78
N GLY A 436 -13.39 -18.29 11.14
CA GLY A 436 -13.02 -17.05 10.47
C GLY A 436 -13.64 -15.78 11.07
N TYR A 437 -14.44 -15.85 12.14
CA TYR A 437 -15.00 -14.66 12.81
C TYR A 437 -13.89 -13.70 13.31
N GLU A 438 -12.85 -14.23 13.92
CA GLU A 438 -11.75 -13.43 14.47
C GLU A 438 -10.87 -12.77 13.39
N GLU A 439 -10.91 -13.28 12.17
CA GLU A 439 -10.13 -12.75 11.05
C GLU A 439 -10.75 -11.48 10.45
N GLY A 440 -12.07 -11.27 10.64
CA GLY A 440 -12.81 -10.15 10.05
C GLY A 440 -13.11 -10.34 8.57
N GLY A 441 -13.56 -9.28 7.90
CA GLY A 441 -13.91 -9.33 6.48
C GLY A 441 -12.67 -9.31 5.57
N MET A 442 -12.56 -10.28 4.67
CA MET A 442 -11.44 -10.36 3.70
C MET A 442 -11.31 -9.09 2.85
N LEU A 443 -12.42 -8.52 2.41
CA LEU A 443 -12.45 -7.31 1.59
C LEU A 443 -11.94 -6.10 2.36
N VAL A 444 -12.44 -5.91 3.59
CA VAL A 444 -12.01 -4.83 4.48
C VAL A 444 -10.52 -4.95 4.85
N ASN A 445 -10.05 -6.15 5.17
CA ASN A 445 -8.65 -6.38 5.51
C ASN A 445 -7.72 -6.06 4.33
N LYS A 446 -8.06 -6.51 3.10
CA LYS A 446 -7.25 -6.24 1.92
C LYS A 446 -7.20 -4.76 1.56
N ILE A 447 -8.33 -4.03 1.59
CA ILE A 447 -8.32 -2.60 1.27
C ILE A 447 -7.61 -1.77 2.36
N ARG A 448 -7.67 -2.18 3.62
CA ARG A 448 -6.88 -1.55 4.69
C ARG A 448 -5.38 -1.72 4.49
N GLN A 449 -4.95 -2.87 3.96
CA GLN A 449 -3.54 -3.12 3.61
C GLN A 449 -3.14 -2.37 2.34
N GLN A 450 -4.04 -2.21 1.38
CA GLN A 450 -3.79 -1.55 0.10
C GLN A 450 -4.89 -0.53 -0.25
N PRO A 451 -4.92 0.64 0.38
CA PRO A 451 -5.97 1.65 0.15
C PRO A 451 -5.90 2.28 -1.25
N TYR A 452 -4.76 2.24 -1.90
CA TYR A 452 -4.56 2.65 -3.30
C TYR A 452 -4.48 1.40 -4.17
N ALA A 453 -5.60 0.92 -4.66
CA ALA A 453 -5.70 -0.33 -5.40
C ALA A 453 -6.78 -0.31 -6.48
N VAL A 454 -6.62 -1.18 -7.45
CA VAL A 454 -7.71 -1.62 -8.34
C VAL A 454 -8.35 -2.85 -7.72
N VAL A 455 -9.61 -2.74 -7.31
CA VAL A 455 -10.37 -3.85 -6.74
C VAL A 455 -11.18 -4.50 -7.85
N LEU A 456 -10.85 -5.72 -8.21
CA LEU A 456 -11.48 -6.48 -9.29
C LEU A 456 -12.38 -7.59 -8.73
N PHE A 457 -13.68 -7.49 -8.99
CA PHE A 457 -14.65 -8.55 -8.77
C PHE A 457 -14.93 -9.28 -10.09
N ASP A 458 -14.35 -10.46 -10.24
CA ASP A 458 -14.37 -11.22 -11.48
C ASP A 458 -15.57 -12.19 -11.52
N GLU A 459 -16.28 -12.27 -12.66
CA GLU A 459 -17.46 -13.11 -12.89
C GLU A 459 -18.61 -12.85 -11.88
N ILE A 460 -18.99 -11.57 -11.73
CA ILE A 460 -19.95 -11.09 -10.71
C ILE A 460 -21.32 -11.79 -10.78
N GLU A 461 -21.73 -12.29 -11.95
CA GLU A 461 -22.97 -13.07 -12.15
C GLU A 461 -23.00 -14.37 -11.34
N LYS A 462 -21.87 -14.82 -10.85
CA LYS A 462 -21.75 -16.04 -10.04
C LYS A 462 -21.87 -15.77 -8.54
N ALA A 463 -21.84 -14.51 -8.12
CA ALA A 463 -21.89 -14.13 -6.72
C ALA A 463 -23.25 -14.44 -6.08
N HIS A 464 -23.22 -14.82 -4.80
CA HIS A 464 -24.45 -14.92 -4.01
C HIS A 464 -25.16 -13.55 -3.90
N PRO A 465 -26.50 -13.48 -3.95
CA PRO A 465 -27.25 -12.24 -3.91
C PRO A 465 -26.93 -11.30 -2.74
N SER A 466 -26.52 -11.82 -1.58
CA SER A 466 -26.12 -11.01 -0.41
C SER A 466 -24.89 -10.15 -0.63
N VAL A 467 -24.03 -10.48 -1.60
CA VAL A 467 -22.81 -9.72 -1.90
C VAL A 467 -23.15 -8.37 -2.55
N TYR A 468 -24.28 -8.25 -3.24
CA TYR A 468 -24.69 -7.01 -3.90
C TYR A 468 -24.92 -5.86 -2.91
N ASP A 469 -25.39 -6.14 -1.71
CA ASP A 469 -25.62 -5.12 -0.68
C ASP A 469 -24.28 -4.51 -0.23
N ILE A 470 -23.21 -5.30 -0.20
CA ILE A 470 -21.85 -4.84 0.07
C ILE A 470 -21.36 -3.93 -1.05
N PHE A 471 -21.60 -4.31 -2.31
CA PHE A 471 -21.22 -3.49 -3.46
C PHE A 471 -21.94 -2.15 -3.47
N LEU A 472 -23.24 -2.12 -3.13
CA LEU A 472 -24.02 -0.90 -3.03
C LEU A 472 -23.43 0.04 -1.97
N GLN A 473 -23.15 -0.47 -0.78
CA GLN A 473 -22.56 0.32 0.29
C GLN A 473 -21.18 0.88 -0.10
N MET A 474 -20.32 0.03 -0.68
CA MET A 474 -18.98 0.41 -1.13
C MET A 474 -19.03 1.52 -2.19
N MET A 475 -19.97 1.45 -3.16
CA MET A 475 -20.10 2.44 -4.23
C MET A 475 -20.72 3.76 -3.76
N ASP A 476 -21.68 3.70 -2.82
CA ASP A 476 -22.39 4.88 -2.33
C ASP A 476 -21.58 5.67 -1.31
N GLU A 477 -21.01 4.98 -0.32
CA GLU A 477 -20.34 5.59 0.82
C GLU A 477 -18.81 5.59 0.67
N GLY A 478 -18.26 4.78 -0.25
CA GLY A 478 -16.82 4.53 -0.38
C GLY A 478 -16.20 3.88 0.84
N LYS A 479 -17.02 3.40 1.77
CA LYS A 479 -16.61 2.80 3.03
C LYS A 479 -17.41 1.53 3.28
N LEU A 480 -16.75 0.56 3.87
CA LEU A 480 -17.36 -0.71 4.27
C LEU A 480 -16.90 -1.06 5.68
N HIS A 481 -17.84 -1.41 6.53
CA HIS A 481 -17.54 -1.94 7.87
C HIS A 481 -17.72 -3.45 7.87
N ASP A 482 -16.71 -4.17 8.35
CA ASP A 482 -16.84 -5.59 8.59
C ASP A 482 -17.65 -5.86 9.88
N ARG A 483 -17.95 -7.13 10.14
CA ARG A 483 -18.71 -7.52 11.35
C ARG A 483 -17.94 -7.30 12.66
N LEU A 484 -16.63 -7.11 12.59
CA LEU A 484 -15.82 -6.67 13.71
C LEU A 484 -15.83 -5.14 13.86
N GLY A 485 -16.52 -4.39 12.97
CA GLY A 485 -16.58 -2.93 12.94
C GLY A 485 -15.28 -2.28 12.42
N LYS A 486 -14.38 -3.04 11.75
CA LYS A 486 -13.23 -2.45 11.06
C LYS A 486 -13.72 -1.74 9.82
N GLU A 487 -13.28 -0.50 9.62
CA GLU A 487 -13.61 0.28 8.43
C GLU A 487 -12.59 0.03 7.32
N GLY A 488 -13.06 -0.28 6.11
CA GLY A 488 -12.29 -0.27 4.86
C GLY A 488 -12.67 0.95 4.04
N ASP A 489 -11.70 1.76 3.63
CA ASP A 489 -11.87 2.98 2.83
C ASP A 489 -11.49 2.72 1.36
N PHE A 490 -12.45 2.88 0.45
CA PHE A 490 -12.32 2.69 -0.99
C PHE A 490 -12.20 4.00 -1.76
N SER A 491 -12.18 5.16 -1.10
CA SER A 491 -12.15 6.48 -1.75
C SER A 491 -10.94 6.69 -2.67
N ASN A 492 -9.85 5.97 -2.42
CA ASN A 492 -8.63 6.00 -3.25
C ASN A 492 -8.50 4.79 -4.17
N SER A 493 -9.54 3.98 -4.33
CA SER A 493 -9.53 2.79 -5.17
C SER A 493 -10.40 2.94 -6.41
N ILE A 494 -10.10 2.12 -7.42
CA ILE A 494 -10.99 1.88 -8.57
C ILE A 494 -11.62 0.52 -8.39
N VAL A 495 -12.93 0.45 -8.58
CA VAL A 495 -13.69 -0.79 -8.49
C VAL A 495 -14.05 -1.25 -9.89
N LEU A 496 -13.68 -2.48 -10.21
CA LEU A 496 -13.98 -3.12 -11.49
C LEU A 496 -14.83 -4.37 -11.23
N PHE A 497 -15.93 -4.46 -11.95
CA PHE A 497 -16.75 -5.65 -12.03
C PHE A 497 -16.61 -6.25 -13.42
N THR A 498 -16.45 -7.57 -13.55
CA THR A 498 -16.44 -8.23 -14.85
C THR A 498 -17.59 -9.21 -14.97
N SER A 499 -18.15 -9.32 -16.16
CA SER A 499 -19.16 -10.32 -16.50
C SER A 499 -19.06 -10.76 -17.95
N ASN A 500 -19.50 -11.99 -18.18
CA ASN A 500 -19.69 -12.56 -19.52
C ASN A 500 -21.17 -12.60 -19.93
N VAL A 501 -22.07 -12.16 -19.05
CA VAL A 501 -23.52 -12.13 -19.31
C VAL A 501 -23.82 -11.15 -20.45
N GLY A 502 -24.71 -11.55 -21.37
CA GLY A 502 -25.05 -10.71 -22.52
C GLY A 502 -23.97 -10.63 -23.61
N SER A 503 -22.82 -11.31 -23.44
CA SER A 503 -21.74 -11.28 -24.42
C SER A 503 -22.12 -11.85 -25.79
N GLU A 504 -23.00 -12.86 -25.85
CA GLU A 504 -23.52 -13.38 -27.12
C GLU A 504 -24.38 -12.36 -27.87
N TRP A 505 -25.23 -11.65 -27.15
CA TRP A 505 -26.02 -10.57 -27.72
C TRP A 505 -25.12 -9.44 -28.22
N LEU A 506 -24.14 -9.03 -27.40
CA LEU A 506 -23.18 -7.99 -27.76
C LEU A 506 -22.39 -8.39 -29.03
N THR A 507 -21.92 -9.62 -29.10
CA THR A 507 -21.18 -10.15 -30.27
C THR A 507 -22.04 -10.09 -31.53
N LYS A 508 -23.32 -10.53 -31.49
CA LYS A 508 -24.26 -10.47 -32.62
C LYS A 508 -24.52 -9.04 -33.11
N GLN A 509 -24.67 -8.07 -32.18
CA GLN A 509 -24.84 -6.66 -32.55
C GLN A 509 -23.61 -6.13 -33.30
N LEU A 510 -22.43 -6.46 -32.83
CA LEU A 510 -21.17 -6.02 -33.41
C LEU A 510 -20.88 -6.69 -34.78
N GLU A 511 -21.19 -7.98 -34.93
CA GLU A 511 -21.09 -8.68 -36.21
C GLU A 511 -22.03 -8.07 -37.27
N SER A 512 -23.16 -7.52 -36.84
CA SER A 512 -24.09 -6.78 -37.74
C SER A 512 -23.68 -5.33 -37.97
N GLY A 513 -22.53 -4.89 -37.46
CA GLY A 513 -22.01 -3.53 -37.62
C GLY A 513 -22.64 -2.47 -36.70
N ASN A 514 -23.50 -2.89 -35.77
CA ASN A 514 -24.14 -1.99 -34.81
C ASN A 514 -23.37 -1.95 -33.49
N VAL A 515 -22.90 -0.78 -33.10
CA VAL A 515 -22.40 -0.54 -31.75
C VAL A 515 -23.60 -0.20 -30.86
N PRO A 516 -24.00 -1.05 -29.90
CA PRO A 516 -25.19 -0.80 -29.10
C PRO A 516 -25.00 0.42 -28.20
N ALA A 517 -26.06 1.23 -28.10
CA ALA A 517 -26.08 2.36 -27.16
C ALA A 517 -26.09 1.86 -25.71
N THR A 518 -25.58 2.67 -24.79
CA THR A 518 -25.53 2.34 -23.35
C THR A 518 -26.91 1.96 -22.80
N THR A 519 -27.98 2.59 -23.27
CA THR A 519 -29.37 2.28 -22.88
C THR A 519 -29.76 0.85 -23.25
N GLN A 520 -29.37 0.35 -24.42
CA GLN A 520 -29.65 -1.02 -24.86
C GLN A 520 -28.85 -2.05 -24.04
N ILE A 521 -27.60 -1.69 -23.70
CA ILE A 521 -26.78 -2.54 -22.82
C ILE A 521 -27.42 -2.60 -21.44
N MET A 522 -27.87 -1.47 -20.89
CA MET A 522 -28.55 -1.41 -19.59
C MET A 522 -29.83 -2.25 -19.56
N GLU A 523 -30.60 -2.26 -20.64
CA GLU A 523 -31.83 -3.05 -20.77
C GLU A 523 -31.54 -4.57 -20.73
N VAL A 524 -30.50 -5.02 -21.43
CA VAL A 524 -30.06 -6.42 -21.40
C VAL A 524 -29.50 -6.78 -20.02
N MET A 525 -28.69 -5.92 -19.43
CA MET A 525 -28.09 -6.13 -18.12
C MET A 525 -29.13 -6.15 -16.99
N GLY A 526 -30.23 -5.37 -17.13
CA GLY A 526 -31.34 -5.34 -16.17
C GLY A 526 -32.09 -6.67 -16.02
N GLN A 527 -31.91 -7.61 -16.96
CA GLN A 527 -32.45 -8.98 -16.83
C GLN A 527 -31.65 -9.87 -15.87
N TYR A 528 -30.41 -9.50 -15.58
CA TYR A 528 -29.47 -10.30 -14.80
C TYR A 528 -29.05 -9.64 -13.48
N PHE A 529 -29.03 -8.31 -13.45
CA PHE A 529 -28.56 -7.54 -12.30
C PHE A 529 -29.65 -6.59 -11.79
N ARG A 530 -29.61 -6.31 -10.49
CA ARG A 530 -30.56 -5.37 -9.86
C ARG A 530 -30.40 -3.96 -10.43
N PRO A 531 -31.49 -3.26 -10.75
CA PRO A 531 -31.44 -1.89 -11.28
C PRO A 531 -30.65 -0.93 -10.37
N GLU A 532 -30.76 -1.10 -9.04
CA GLU A 532 -30.06 -0.28 -8.05
C GLU A 532 -28.54 -0.41 -8.17
N PHE A 533 -28.06 -1.62 -8.48
CA PHE A 533 -26.63 -1.86 -8.69
C PHE A 533 -26.14 -1.19 -9.98
N LEU A 534 -26.87 -1.38 -11.08
CA LEU A 534 -26.51 -0.80 -12.37
C LEU A 534 -26.50 0.75 -12.33
N ALA A 535 -27.43 1.36 -11.59
CA ALA A 535 -27.53 2.81 -11.45
C ALA A 535 -26.37 3.46 -10.68
N ARG A 536 -25.58 2.68 -9.96
CA ARG A 536 -24.44 3.18 -9.17
C ARG A 536 -23.09 3.02 -9.85
N LEU A 537 -23.06 2.37 -10.99
CA LEU A 537 -21.87 2.26 -11.82
C LEU A 537 -21.52 3.61 -12.43
N SER A 538 -20.25 3.96 -12.45
CA SER A 538 -19.76 5.14 -13.17
C SER A 538 -19.97 4.95 -14.67
N GLU A 539 -19.57 3.77 -15.19
CA GLU A 539 -19.73 3.44 -16.61
C GLU A 539 -19.83 1.92 -16.80
N ILE A 540 -20.59 1.51 -17.83
CA ILE A 540 -20.56 0.15 -18.38
C ILE A 540 -19.68 0.16 -19.63
N VAL A 541 -18.61 -0.60 -19.57
CA VAL A 541 -17.55 -0.62 -20.58
C VAL A 541 -17.61 -1.92 -21.37
N PRO A 542 -18.15 -1.90 -22.63
CA PRO A 542 -18.22 -3.09 -23.47
C PRO A 542 -16.85 -3.45 -24.04
N PHE A 543 -16.46 -4.70 -23.91
CA PHE A 543 -15.28 -5.30 -24.53
C PHE A 543 -15.69 -6.07 -25.78
N PHE A 544 -15.06 -5.75 -26.87
CA PHE A 544 -15.36 -6.33 -28.17
C PHE A 544 -14.66 -7.68 -28.38
N PRO A 545 -15.25 -8.57 -29.16
CA PRO A 545 -14.60 -9.81 -29.59
C PRO A 545 -13.28 -9.51 -30.31
N ILE A 546 -12.31 -10.39 -30.12
CA ILE A 546 -10.99 -10.24 -30.73
C ILE A 546 -11.06 -10.60 -32.20
N ARG A 547 -10.69 -9.65 -33.08
CA ARG A 547 -10.55 -9.87 -34.51
C ARG A 547 -9.15 -10.39 -34.84
N GLU A 548 -8.98 -10.90 -36.07
CA GLU A 548 -7.73 -11.53 -36.51
C GLU A 548 -6.52 -10.59 -36.44
N ASP A 549 -6.71 -9.33 -36.86
CA ASP A 549 -5.65 -8.31 -36.80
C ASP A 549 -5.19 -8.03 -35.34
N ILE A 550 -6.13 -8.06 -34.41
CA ILE A 550 -5.88 -7.89 -32.98
C ILE A 550 -5.22 -9.14 -32.39
N LEU A 551 -5.65 -10.33 -32.81
CA LEU A 551 -5.06 -11.58 -32.37
C LEU A 551 -3.55 -11.66 -32.67
N LEU A 552 -3.15 -11.24 -33.86
CA LEU A 552 -1.76 -11.19 -34.26
C LEU A 552 -0.96 -10.21 -33.38
N LYS A 553 -1.52 -9.04 -33.06
CA LYS A 553 -0.87 -8.07 -32.15
C LYS A 553 -0.72 -8.64 -30.72
N ILE A 554 -1.75 -9.36 -30.21
CA ILE A 554 -1.68 -10.03 -28.91
C ILE A 554 -0.58 -11.09 -28.90
N PHE A 555 -0.47 -11.87 -29.98
CA PHE A 555 0.61 -12.85 -30.14
C PHE A 555 1.98 -12.16 -30.09
N ASP A 556 2.16 -11.05 -30.82
CA ASP A 556 3.41 -10.31 -30.86
C ASP A 556 3.83 -9.78 -29.48
N ILE A 557 2.91 -9.23 -28.70
CA ILE A 557 3.18 -8.75 -27.33
C ILE A 557 3.69 -9.91 -26.47
N GLN A 558 3.03 -11.07 -26.53
CA GLN A 558 3.42 -12.23 -25.73
C GLN A 558 4.71 -12.87 -26.24
N PHE A 559 4.92 -12.91 -27.56
CA PHE A 559 6.15 -13.39 -28.16
C PHE A 559 7.36 -12.49 -27.83
N ASN A 560 7.17 -11.17 -27.82
CA ASN A 560 8.22 -10.23 -27.41
C ASN A 560 8.67 -10.44 -25.96
N SER A 561 7.81 -10.93 -25.08
CA SER A 561 8.18 -11.31 -23.71
C SER A 561 9.16 -12.51 -23.72
N VAL A 562 8.96 -13.47 -24.62
CA VAL A 562 9.89 -14.61 -24.79
C VAL A 562 11.19 -14.14 -25.42
N ARG A 563 11.10 -13.28 -26.44
CA ARG A 563 12.26 -12.68 -27.12
C ARG A 563 13.17 -11.97 -26.13
N LYS A 564 12.63 -11.08 -25.29
CA LYS A 564 13.38 -10.39 -24.24
C LYS A 564 14.06 -11.34 -23.25
N LEU A 565 13.45 -12.47 -22.93
CA LEU A 565 14.06 -13.48 -22.04
C LEU A 565 15.24 -14.19 -22.71
N LEU A 566 15.17 -14.44 -24.01
CA LEU A 566 16.24 -15.06 -24.80
C LEU A 566 17.36 -14.05 -25.08
N ASP A 567 17.02 -12.81 -25.40
CA ASP A 567 17.98 -11.71 -25.59
C ASP A 567 18.86 -11.52 -24.35
N LYS A 568 18.29 -11.64 -23.14
CA LYS A 568 19.07 -11.63 -21.87
C LYS A 568 20.08 -12.76 -21.74
N GLN A 569 19.87 -13.86 -22.47
CA GLN A 569 20.81 -14.99 -22.54
C GLN A 569 21.74 -14.90 -23.77
N GLY A 570 21.64 -13.81 -24.55
CA GLY A 570 22.39 -13.61 -25.76
C GLY A 570 21.95 -14.51 -26.93
N ILE A 571 20.68 -14.96 -26.91
CA ILE A 571 20.09 -15.84 -27.93
C ILE A 571 19.05 -15.04 -28.71
N GLY A 572 19.24 -14.87 -30.02
CA GLY A 572 18.29 -14.26 -30.92
C GLY A 572 17.14 -15.24 -31.28
N ILE A 573 15.94 -14.71 -31.47
CA ILE A 573 14.81 -15.48 -32.03
C ILE A 573 14.07 -14.66 -33.07
N THR A 574 13.82 -15.27 -34.22
CA THR A 574 12.99 -14.74 -35.30
C THR A 574 11.86 -15.72 -35.61
N ILE A 575 10.70 -15.21 -36.00
CA ILE A 575 9.55 -16.03 -36.37
C ILE A 575 9.07 -15.64 -37.76
N SER A 576 8.78 -16.65 -38.60
CA SER A 576 8.19 -16.41 -39.91
C SER A 576 6.72 -15.97 -39.81
N ASP A 577 6.22 -15.21 -40.80
CA ASP A 577 4.83 -14.76 -40.81
C ASP A 577 3.82 -15.93 -40.80
N ASP A 578 4.16 -17.03 -41.47
CA ASP A 578 3.30 -18.21 -41.51
C ASP A 578 3.25 -18.93 -40.16
N ALA A 579 4.39 -19.11 -39.49
CA ALA A 579 4.46 -19.66 -38.14
C ALA A 579 3.74 -18.76 -37.13
N ARG A 580 3.92 -17.43 -37.22
CA ARG A 580 3.24 -16.44 -36.40
C ARG A 580 1.71 -16.55 -36.53
N LYS A 581 1.18 -16.55 -37.74
CA LYS A 581 -0.26 -16.72 -38.01
C LYS A 581 -0.78 -18.05 -37.49
N MET A 582 -0.08 -19.16 -37.82
CA MET A 582 -0.47 -20.50 -37.39
C MET A 582 -0.54 -20.61 -35.86
N LEU A 583 0.46 -20.11 -35.13
CA LEU A 583 0.49 -20.20 -33.67
C LEU A 583 -0.56 -19.28 -33.03
N ALA A 584 -0.79 -18.08 -33.59
CA ALA A 584 -1.81 -17.17 -33.13
C ALA A 584 -3.21 -17.81 -33.28
N HIS A 585 -3.54 -18.36 -34.46
CA HIS A 585 -4.81 -19.04 -34.69
C HIS A 585 -4.99 -20.26 -33.80
N LYS A 586 -3.93 -21.03 -33.55
CA LYS A 586 -3.96 -22.18 -32.63
C LYS A 586 -4.29 -21.80 -31.20
N GLY A 587 -3.95 -20.55 -30.79
CA GLY A 587 -4.26 -19.98 -29.48
C GLY A 587 -5.60 -19.27 -29.38
N PHE A 588 -6.38 -19.25 -30.46
CA PHE A 588 -7.67 -18.57 -30.50
C PHE A 588 -8.83 -19.59 -30.63
N THR A 589 -9.86 -19.36 -29.83
CA THR A 589 -11.15 -20.05 -30.00
C THR A 589 -12.28 -19.05 -29.78
N PRO A 590 -13.41 -19.11 -30.50
CA PRO A 590 -14.55 -18.23 -30.29
C PRO A 590 -15.05 -18.19 -28.84
N LYS A 591 -14.93 -19.32 -28.13
CA LYS A 591 -15.39 -19.46 -26.74
C LYS A 591 -14.45 -18.85 -25.71
N TYR A 592 -13.12 -18.90 -25.92
CA TYR A 592 -12.11 -18.49 -24.94
C TYR A 592 -11.26 -17.32 -25.40
N GLY A 593 -11.53 -16.75 -26.57
CA GLY A 593 -10.79 -15.64 -27.15
C GLY A 593 -9.29 -15.97 -27.30
N ALA A 594 -8.43 -14.99 -27.00
CA ALA A 594 -6.97 -15.13 -27.06
C ALA A 594 -6.33 -15.71 -25.79
N ARG A 595 -7.11 -16.19 -24.82
CA ARG A 595 -6.60 -16.67 -23.51
C ARG A 595 -5.58 -17.81 -23.67
N GLN A 596 -5.73 -18.62 -24.72
CA GLN A 596 -4.86 -19.78 -24.95
C GLN A 596 -3.55 -19.44 -25.69
N VAL A 597 -3.38 -18.22 -26.21
CA VAL A 597 -2.15 -17.80 -26.93
C VAL A 597 -0.90 -18.00 -26.06
N ALA A 598 -0.96 -17.61 -24.79
CA ALA A 598 0.14 -17.83 -23.84
C ALA A 598 0.48 -19.33 -23.67
N GLY A 599 -0.54 -20.18 -23.65
CA GLY A 599 -0.37 -21.63 -23.56
C GLY A 599 0.28 -22.22 -24.83
N VAL A 600 -0.11 -21.73 -26.00
CA VAL A 600 0.48 -22.12 -27.28
C VAL A 600 1.94 -21.69 -27.34
N ILE A 601 2.27 -20.44 -27.03
CA ILE A 601 3.65 -19.94 -26.97
C ILE A 601 4.50 -20.78 -26.00
N ARG A 602 3.95 -21.10 -24.81
CA ARG A 602 4.65 -21.96 -23.84
C ARG A 602 4.92 -23.36 -24.39
N ASN A 603 3.93 -23.98 -25.03
CA ASN A 603 4.03 -25.37 -25.48
C ASN A 603 4.86 -25.53 -26.75
N TYR A 604 4.71 -24.60 -27.71
CA TYR A 604 5.34 -24.70 -29.03
C TYR A 604 6.66 -23.93 -29.15
N LEU A 605 6.91 -22.95 -28.28
CA LEU A 605 8.14 -22.16 -28.28
C LEU A 605 8.95 -22.36 -26.99
N ARG A 606 8.44 -21.93 -25.83
CA ARG A 606 9.25 -21.91 -24.59
C ARG A 606 9.77 -23.29 -24.19
N ARG A 607 8.93 -24.33 -24.20
CA ARG A 607 9.35 -25.68 -23.81
C ARG A 607 10.38 -26.30 -24.78
N PRO A 608 10.17 -26.27 -26.11
CA PRO A 608 11.21 -26.74 -27.05
C PRO A 608 12.51 -25.95 -26.93
N ILE A 609 12.45 -24.61 -26.87
CA ILE A 609 13.62 -23.76 -26.73
C ILE A 609 14.38 -24.08 -25.44
N SER A 610 13.68 -24.25 -24.32
CA SER A 610 14.33 -24.61 -23.05
C SER A 610 15.08 -25.95 -23.15
N ARG A 611 14.58 -26.93 -23.91
CA ARG A 611 15.29 -28.20 -24.14
C ARG A 611 16.55 -27.99 -24.96
N LEU A 612 16.49 -27.17 -26.02
CA LEU A 612 17.66 -26.87 -26.86
C LEU A 612 18.76 -26.13 -26.06
N ILE A 613 18.36 -25.24 -25.14
CA ILE A 613 19.30 -24.54 -24.26
C ILE A 613 19.95 -25.53 -23.28
N ILE A 614 19.17 -26.38 -22.63
CA ILE A 614 19.67 -27.38 -21.65
C ILE A 614 20.58 -28.41 -22.33
N ASN A 615 20.29 -28.79 -23.57
CA ASN A 615 21.12 -29.71 -24.35
C ASN A 615 22.37 -29.03 -24.97
N GLU A 616 22.60 -27.74 -24.68
CA GLU A 616 23.70 -26.94 -25.26
C GLU A 616 23.66 -26.83 -26.80
N GLU A 617 22.55 -27.17 -27.43
CA GLU A 617 22.34 -27.04 -28.87
C GLU A 617 22.11 -25.58 -29.28
N LEU A 618 21.52 -24.79 -28.36
CA LEU A 618 21.27 -23.36 -28.50
C LEU A 618 22.03 -22.60 -27.41
N CYS A 619 23.08 -21.89 -27.81
CA CYS A 619 24.00 -21.18 -26.93
C CYS A 619 24.03 -19.68 -27.25
N LYS A 620 24.67 -18.88 -26.37
CA LYS A 620 24.93 -17.44 -26.57
C LYS A 620 25.52 -17.17 -27.97
N GLY A 621 24.99 -16.18 -28.68
CA GLY A 621 25.39 -15.78 -30.02
C GLY A 621 24.73 -16.53 -31.18
N LYS A 622 23.84 -17.49 -30.89
CA LYS A 622 23.03 -18.17 -31.92
C LYS A 622 21.67 -17.51 -32.11
N ASN A 623 21.19 -17.54 -33.35
CA ASN A 623 19.82 -17.10 -33.70
C ASN A 623 18.98 -18.32 -34.03
N LEU A 624 17.75 -18.40 -33.45
CA LEU A 624 16.77 -19.44 -33.72
C LEU A 624 15.71 -18.89 -34.68
N GLU A 625 15.49 -19.58 -35.79
CA GLU A 625 14.40 -19.29 -36.73
C GLU A 625 13.25 -20.29 -36.50
N VAL A 626 12.01 -19.74 -36.40
CA VAL A 626 10.78 -20.51 -36.18
C VAL A 626 9.83 -20.38 -37.36
#